data_379e36657fe90e24811aacf053b54a52
#
_entry.id   379e36657fe90e24811aacf053b54a52
#
_cell.length_a   1.000
_cell.length_b   1.000
_cell.length_c   1.000
_cell.angle_alpha   90.00
_cell.angle_beta   90.00
_cell.angle_gamma   90.00
#
_symmetry.space_group_name_H-M   'P 1'
#
loop_
_entity.id
_entity.type
_entity.pdbx_description
1 polymer ?
#
loop_
_entity_poly.entity_id
_entity_poly.type
_entity_poly.pdbx_seq_one_letter_code
_entity_poly.pdbx_strand_id
1 'polypeptide(L)'
;VIIFSDDNSIFNINIENGIVITKDNHLSSEVLVYENLECIESSHPSPTEKSINAGERLINFIESAKNDDQFLILISGGGSSLVECLSDGVTLDELKQYTEHLLSNGYSISEINNFRKKISKIKGGKLSIFLNKRKTLALYISDVPEDKLSVIASGPLVKDDNIISDDAYDDFIKEKLLKIKTSICPPDDFFKKIENHIVAKIENAKRSCEKESISLGYKTFYHEKFIEGDVKDLSNYFSEFLDSCDK
;
A
#
# COMPACT_ATOMS: atom_id res chain seq x y z
N VAL A 1 1.68 8.00 -1.90
CA VAL A 1 0.63 8.35 -0.93
C VAL A 1 0.52 9.86 -0.91
N ILE A 2 -0.66 10.38 -1.12
CA ILE A 2 -0.96 11.81 -1.04
C ILE A 2 -2.07 11.97 -0.01
N ILE A 3 -1.87 12.81 0.98
CA ILE A 3 -2.86 13.10 2.01
C ILE A 3 -3.08 14.61 2.04
N PHE A 4 -4.33 15.00 1.96
CA PHE A 4 -4.77 16.38 2.06
C PHE A 4 -5.67 16.55 3.28
N SER A 5 -5.59 17.67 3.94
CA SER A 5 -6.57 18.09 4.94
C SER A 5 -7.37 19.27 4.41
N ASP A 6 -8.69 19.22 4.53
CA ASP A 6 -9.59 20.28 4.05
C ASP A 6 -10.71 20.58 5.05
N ASP A 7 -11.11 21.84 5.05
CA ASP A 7 -12.18 22.42 5.88
C ASP A 7 -13.59 22.38 5.20
N ASN A 8 -13.72 22.21 3.86
CA ASN A 8 -15.01 22.32 3.19
C ASN A 8 -15.19 21.54 1.87
N SER A 9 -16.22 20.74 1.84
CA SER A 9 -16.97 20.15 0.70
C SER A 9 -16.22 19.47 -0.46
N ILE A 10 -16.70 18.28 -0.79
CA ILE A 10 -16.20 17.30 -1.77
C ILE A 10 -16.06 17.80 -3.24
N PHE A 11 -16.58 18.97 -3.58
CA PHE A 11 -16.59 19.49 -4.97
C PHE A 11 -15.83 20.80 -5.19
N ASN A 12 -15.39 21.47 -4.13
CA ASN A 12 -14.45 22.59 -4.16
C ASN A 12 -13.38 22.32 -3.11
N ILE A 13 -12.48 21.40 -3.41
CA ILE A 13 -11.43 21.00 -2.48
C ILE A 13 -10.42 22.15 -2.38
N ASN A 14 -10.51 22.93 -1.32
CA ASN A 14 -9.46 23.84 -0.94
C ASN A 14 -8.49 23.06 -0.03
N ILE A 15 -7.38 22.62 -0.59
CA ILE A 15 -6.36 21.87 0.16
C ILE A 15 -5.54 22.87 0.96
N GLU A 16 -5.70 22.87 2.28
CA GLU A 16 -4.89 23.72 3.15
C GLU A 16 -3.44 23.24 3.19
N ASN A 17 -3.21 21.96 3.45
CA ASN A 17 -1.90 21.36 3.53
C ASN A 17 -1.92 19.93 2.97
N GLY A 18 -0.80 19.46 2.47
CA GLY A 18 -0.67 18.10 1.97
C GLY A 18 0.72 17.53 2.15
N ILE A 19 0.78 16.18 2.13
CA ILE A 19 2.04 15.44 2.09
C ILE A 19 2.01 14.46 0.91
N VAL A 20 3.03 14.52 0.07
CA VAL A 20 3.23 13.65 -1.09
C VAL A 20 4.43 12.76 -0.83
N ILE A 21 4.22 11.45 -0.78
CA ILE A 21 5.30 10.48 -0.62
C ILE A 21 5.35 9.60 -1.86
N THR A 22 6.47 9.63 -2.55
CA THR A 22 6.68 8.89 -3.79
C THR A 22 8.06 8.24 -3.84
N LYS A 23 8.31 7.45 -4.88
CA LYS A 23 9.60 6.81 -5.11
C LYS A 23 10.66 7.85 -5.51
N ASP A 24 11.91 7.56 -5.20
CA ASP A 24 13.07 8.35 -5.64
C ASP A 24 13.00 8.68 -7.15
N ASN A 25 13.27 9.94 -7.49
CA ASN A 25 13.22 10.49 -8.86
C ASN A 25 11.85 10.43 -9.54
N HIS A 26 10.74 10.46 -8.77
CA HIS A 26 9.38 10.46 -9.29
C HIS A 26 8.58 11.72 -8.92
N LEU A 27 9.17 12.67 -8.23
CA LEU A 27 8.55 13.98 -8.03
C LEU A 27 8.63 14.80 -9.32
N SER A 28 7.48 15.23 -9.85
CA SER A 28 7.46 16.14 -10.97
C SER A 28 7.68 17.59 -10.50
N SER A 29 8.27 18.41 -11.36
CA SER A 29 8.43 19.85 -11.09
C SER A 29 7.10 20.57 -10.89
N GLU A 30 6.01 20.05 -11.44
CA GLU A 30 4.67 20.59 -11.30
C GLU A 30 4.13 20.48 -9.87
N VAL A 31 4.51 19.43 -9.13
CA VAL A 31 4.10 19.25 -7.73
C VAL A 31 4.90 20.14 -6.79
N LEU A 32 6.17 20.40 -7.11
CA LEU A 32 7.08 21.17 -6.27
C LEU A 32 6.75 22.68 -6.21
N VAL A 33 5.86 23.18 -7.07
CA VAL A 33 5.43 24.59 -7.05
C VAL A 33 4.37 24.90 -5.98
N TYR A 34 3.80 23.87 -5.36
CA TYR A 34 2.78 24.05 -4.32
C TYR A 34 3.44 24.17 -2.94
N GLU A 35 3.49 25.38 -2.40
CA GLU A 35 4.13 25.67 -1.09
C GLU A 35 3.46 24.96 0.10
N ASN A 36 2.20 24.60 -0.03
CA ASN A 36 1.42 23.87 0.97
C ASN A 36 1.55 22.35 0.89
N LEU A 37 2.39 21.83 -0.01
CA LEU A 37 2.66 20.41 -0.15
C LEU A 37 4.07 20.06 0.34
N GLU A 38 4.17 19.23 1.36
CA GLU A 38 5.41 18.58 1.73
C GLU A 38 5.67 17.39 0.80
N CYS A 39 6.78 17.40 0.07
CA CYS A 39 7.15 16.35 -0.88
C CYS A 39 8.32 15.52 -0.35
N ILE A 40 8.14 14.21 -0.27
CA ILE A 40 9.13 13.26 0.25
C ILE A 40 9.39 12.17 -0.79
N GLU A 41 10.66 11.99 -1.14
CA GLU A 41 11.11 10.86 -1.93
C GLU A 41 11.56 9.72 -1.03
N SER A 42 11.10 8.52 -1.32
CA SER A 42 11.31 7.31 -0.52
C SER A 42 11.70 6.11 -1.36
N SER A 43 12.04 5.02 -0.71
CA SER A 43 12.63 3.85 -1.36
C SER A 43 11.60 2.78 -1.72
N HIS A 44 11.77 2.21 -2.91
CA HIS A 44 11.00 1.10 -3.43
C HIS A 44 11.91 0.18 -4.28
N PRO A 45 11.84 -1.15 -4.23
CA PRO A 45 10.80 -1.98 -3.60
C PRO A 45 11.03 -2.30 -2.11
N SER A 46 12.23 -2.09 -1.58
CA SER A 46 12.55 -2.41 -0.19
C SER A 46 12.56 -1.17 0.69
N PRO A 47 11.99 -1.24 1.92
CA PRO A 47 12.06 -0.14 2.88
C PRO A 47 13.51 0.20 3.26
N THR A 48 13.76 1.49 3.43
CA THR A 48 15.03 2.03 3.94
C THR A 48 14.77 3.08 5.02
N GLU A 49 15.82 3.75 5.52
CA GLU A 49 15.67 4.89 6.42
C GLU A 49 14.77 6.00 5.83
N LYS A 50 14.76 6.17 4.50
CA LYS A 50 13.81 7.10 3.85
C LYS A 50 12.36 6.70 4.09
N SER A 51 12.06 5.40 4.09
CA SER A 51 10.71 4.89 4.32
C SER A 51 10.27 5.10 5.77
N ILE A 52 11.20 4.96 6.73
CA ILE A 52 10.95 5.26 8.15
C ILE A 52 10.71 6.76 8.34
N ASN A 53 11.56 7.59 7.79
CA ASN A 53 11.39 9.05 7.82
C ASN A 53 10.05 9.47 7.21
N ALA A 54 9.68 8.90 6.05
CA ALA A 54 8.39 9.17 5.41
C ALA A 54 7.20 8.75 6.30
N GLY A 55 7.32 7.64 7.04
CA GLY A 55 6.31 7.19 8.00
C GLY A 55 6.16 8.14 9.18
N GLU A 56 7.27 8.57 9.76
CA GLU A 56 7.28 9.55 10.86
C GLU A 56 6.69 10.89 10.42
N ARG A 57 7.09 11.40 9.24
CA ARG A 57 6.55 12.63 8.68
C ARG A 57 5.04 12.54 8.43
N LEU A 58 4.58 11.40 7.91
CA LEU A 58 3.15 11.13 7.70
C LEU A 58 2.37 11.17 9.02
N ILE A 59 2.86 10.50 10.06
CA ILE A 59 2.21 10.52 11.38
C ILE A 59 2.18 11.94 11.94
N ASN A 60 3.29 12.64 11.93
CA ASN A 60 3.38 14.02 12.41
C ASN A 60 2.43 14.96 11.66
N PHE A 61 2.32 14.79 10.32
CA PHE A 61 1.37 15.54 9.51
C PHE A 61 -0.08 15.31 9.97
N ILE A 62 -0.46 14.05 10.15
CA ILE A 62 -1.81 13.69 10.60
C ILE A 62 -2.09 14.21 12.02
N GLU A 63 -1.14 14.10 12.92
CA GLU A 63 -1.31 14.53 14.33
C GLU A 63 -1.32 16.05 14.48
N SER A 64 -0.64 16.78 13.60
CA SER A 64 -0.63 18.25 13.60
C SER A 64 -1.94 18.87 13.11
N ALA A 65 -2.77 18.10 12.41
CA ALA A 65 -4.05 18.56 11.89
C ALA A 65 -5.06 18.79 13.03
N LYS A 66 -5.97 19.76 12.84
CA LYS A 66 -7.02 20.09 13.80
C LYS A 66 -8.04 18.94 13.95
N ASN A 67 -8.80 18.94 15.03
CA ASN A 67 -9.76 17.87 15.32
C ASN A 67 -10.94 17.80 14.32
N ASP A 68 -11.28 18.90 13.69
CA ASP A 68 -12.35 19.06 12.69
C ASP A 68 -11.88 18.93 11.24
N ASP A 69 -10.57 18.86 11.01
CA ASP A 69 -10.02 18.64 9.68
C ASP A 69 -10.48 17.29 9.11
N GLN A 70 -10.69 17.26 7.80
CA GLN A 70 -11.02 16.07 7.03
C GLN A 70 -9.82 15.67 6.19
N PHE A 71 -9.69 14.38 5.93
CA PHE A 71 -8.59 13.86 5.13
C PHE A 71 -9.05 13.31 3.79
N LEU A 72 -8.34 13.68 2.74
CA LEU A 72 -8.36 12.98 1.46
C LEU A 72 -7.05 12.20 1.32
N ILE A 73 -7.13 10.87 1.26
CA ILE A 73 -5.96 10.00 1.19
C ILE A 73 -5.96 9.28 -0.15
N LEU A 74 -4.89 9.47 -0.94
CA LEU A 74 -4.71 8.83 -2.23
C LEU A 74 -3.64 7.74 -2.10
N ILE A 75 -4.00 6.48 -2.40
CA ILE A 75 -3.11 5.32 -2.25
C ILE A 75 -3.00 4.59 -3.58
N SER A 76 -1.76 4.35 -4.02
CA SER A 76 -1.46 3.54 -5.20
C SER A 76 -0.42 2.46 -4.87
N GLY A 77 0.00 1.67 -5.85
CA GLY A 77 1.01 0.64 -5.72
C GLY A 77 2.33 1.14 -5.11
N GLY A 78 3.06 0.23 -4.48
CA GLY A 78 4.35 0.53 -3.83
C GLY A 78 4.27 1.14 -2.43
N GLY A 79 3.09 1.59 -1.97
CA GLY A 79 2.91 2.28 -0.69
C GLY A 79 3.43 1.51 0.53
N SER A 80 3.42 0.18 0.48
CA SER A 80 3.90 -0.67 1.58
C SER A 80 5.41 -0.54 1.87
N SER A 81 6.22 -0.19 0.86
CA SER A 81 7.66 0.03 1.03
C SER A 81 8.03 1.50 1.14
N LEU A 82 7.25 2.38 0.52
CA LEU A 82 7.50 3.82 0.55
C LEU A 82 7.27 4.43 1.94
N VAL A 83 6.34 3.86 2.71
CA VAL A 83 5.96 4.39 4.02
C VAL A 83 5.98 3.28 5.05
N GLU A 84 6.82 3.43 6.08
CA GLU A 84 6.92 2.47 7.17
C GLU A 84 7.06 3.19 8.51
N CYS A 85 6.35 2.69 9.52
CA CYS A 85 6.54 3.09 10.89
C CYS A 85 6.57 1.82 11.74
N LEU A 86 7.75 1.47 12.23
CA LEU A 86 7.95 0.23 12.97
C LEU A 86 7.44 0.34 14.40
N SER A 87 6.98 -0.78 14.93
CA SER A 87 6.60 -0.93 16.33
C SER A 87 7.80 -0.70 17.25
N ASP A 88 7.55 -0.26 18.48
CA ASP A 88 8.62 -0.01 19.45
C ASP A 88 9.47 -1.25 19.66
N GLY A 89 10.79 -1.07 19.65
CA GLY A 89 11.76 -2.14 19.79
C GLY A 89 11.99 -2.97 18.51
N VAL A 90 11.51 -2.48 17.36
CA VAL A 90 11.84 -3.05 16.04
C VAL A 90 12.68 -2.07 15.25
N THR A 91 13.81 -2.52 14.76
CA THR A 91 14.70 -1.73 13.90
C THR A 91 14.51 -2.05 12.42
N LEU A 92 14.98 -1.17 11.55
CA LEU A 92 14.97 -1.41 10.10
C LEU A 92 15.80 -2.65 9.72
N ASP A 93 16.94 -2.85 10.37
CA ASP A 93 17.80 -4.00 10.10
C ASP A 93 17.12 -5.32 10.53
N GLU A 94 16.39 -5.31 11.63
CA GLU A 94 15.57 -6.45 12.02
C GLU A 94 14.42 -6.71 11.02
N LEU A 95 13.74 -5.67 10.52
CA LEU A 95 12.74 -5.83 9.47
C LEU A 95 13.34 -6.51 8.23
N LYS A 96 14.53 -6.10 7.79
CA LYS A 96 15.24 -6.71 6.66
C LYS A 96 15.61 -8.17 6.97
N GLN A 97 16.22 -8.43 8.11
CA GLN A 97 16.64 -9.77 8.54
C GLN A 97 15.45 -10.75 8.58
N TYR A 98 14.35 -10.36 9.21
CA TYR A 98 13.17 -11.22 9.29
C TYR A 98 12.48 -11.40 7.92
N THR A 99 12.45 -10.36 7.09
CA THR A 99 11.90 -10.48 5.74
C THR A 99 12.74 -11.44 4.89
N GLU A 100 14.06 -11.34 4.96
CA GLU A 100 14.97 -12.25 4.26
C GLU A 100 14.88 -13.69 4.77
N HIS A 101 14.77 -13.87 6.08
CA HIS A 101 14.53 -15.17 6.70
C HIS A 101 13.24 -15.82 6.18
N LEU A 102 12.14 -15.08 6.18
CA LEU A 102 10.85 -15.59 5.70
C LEU A 102 10.92 -15.96 4.21
N LEU A 103 11.53 -15.13 3.38
CA LEU A 103 11.73 -15.41 1.95
C LEU A 103 12.57 -16.67 1.73
N SER A 104 13.70 -16.79 2.44
CA SER A 104 14.62 -17.91 2.30
C SER A 104 14.05 -19.25 2.77
N ASN A 105 13.09 -19.22 3.68
CA ASN A 105 12.39 -20.41 4.19
C ASN A 105 11.08 -20.72 3.46
N GLY A 106 10.80 -20.04 2.33
CA GLY A 106 9.70 -20.39 1.45
C GLY A 106 8.31 -19.94 1.94
N TYR A 107 8.25 -18.98 2.86
CA TYR A 107 6.97 -18.39 3.26
C TYR A 107 6.33 -17.63 2.09
N SER A 108 5.02 -17.73 1.98
CA SER A 108 4.25 -17.03 0.96
C SER A 108 4.29 -15.50 1.17
N ILE A 109 4.06 -14.75 0.12
CA ILE A 109 3.96 -13.28 0.22
C ILE A 109 2.86 -12.84 1.20
N SER A 110 1.80 -13.63 1.35
CA SER A 110 0.72 -13.39 2.31
C SER A 110 1.22 -13.48 3.75
N GLU A 111 2.00 -14.51 4.08
CA GLU A 111 2.61 -14.70 5.41
C GLU A 111 3.62 -13.59 5.72
N ILE A 112 4.47 -13.24 4.76
CA ILE A 112 5.45 -12.15 4.90
C ILE A 112 4.73 -10.82 5.16
N ASN A 113 3.71 -10.50 4.39
CA ASN A 113 2.94 -9.28 4.58
C ASN A 113 2.18 -9.28 5.91
N ASN A 114 1.67 -10.43 6.35
CA ASN A 114 1.03 -10.56 7.66
C ASN A 114 2.03 -10.28 8.79
N PHE A 115 3.23 -10.86 8.72
CA PHE A 115 4.31 -10.55 9.67
C PHE A 115 4.63 -9.03 9.66
N ARG A 116 4.82 -8.43 8.49
CA ARG A 116 5.09 -6.99 8.37
C ARG A 116 3.99 -6.12 8.98
N LYS A 117 2.73 -6.52 8.83
CA LYS A 117 1.62 -5.84 9.50
C LYS A 117 1.74 -5.92 11.03
N LYS A 118 2.17 -7.05 11.60
CA LYS A 118 2.32 -7.22 13.06
C LYS A 118 3.37 -6.28 13.65
N ILE A 119 4.43 -6.00 12.93
CA ILE A 119 5.56 -5.16 13.38
C ILE A 119 5.48 -3.70 12.94
N SER A 120 4.40 -3.30 12.29
CA SER A 120 4.17 -1.92 11.82
C SER A 120 3.11 -1.20 12.66
N LYS A 121 3.28 0.10 12.87
CA LYS A 121 2.31 0.99 13.54
C LYS A 121 1.22 1.52 12.60
N ILE A 122 1.39 1.39 11.27
CA ILE A 122 0.48 1.99 10.28
C ILE A 122 -0.22 0.98 9.39
N LYS A 123 0.34 -0.22 9.19
CA LYS A 123 -0.24 -1.28 8.35
C LYS A 123 -1.36 -2.03 9.07
N GLY A 124 -2.20 -2.78 8.31
CA GLY A 124 -3.28 -3.58 8.88
C GLY A 124 -4.33 -2.74 9.61
N GLY A 125 -4.73 -1.63 9.04
CA GLY A 125 -5.74 -0.72 9.58
C GLY A 125 -5.23 0.29 10.61
N LYS A 126 -3.99 0.19 11.05
CA LYS A 126 -3.50 0.95 12.21
C LYS A 126 -3.29 2.44 11.96
N LEU A 127 -3.16 2.88 10.70
CA LEU A 127 -3.14 4.30 10.37
C LEU A 127 -4.44 5.00 10.81
N SER A 128 -5.55 4.27 10.89
CA SER A 128 -6.83 4.79 11.40
C SER A 128 -6.75 5.31 12.85
N ILE A 129 -5.82 4.79 13.67
CA ILE A 129 -5.61 5.25 15.05
C ILE A 129 -5.16 6.71 15.06
N PHE A 130 -4.21 7.05 14.20
CA PHE A 130 -3.68 8.42 14.07
C PHE A 130 -4.71 9.38 13.49
N LEU A 131 -5.57 8.92 12.58
CA LEU A 131 -6.70 9.71 12.09
C LEU A 131 -7.72 10.03 13.19
N ASN A 132 -7.74 9.28 14.29
CA ASN A 132 -8.52 9.56 15.49
C ASN A 132 -9.99 9.87 15.18
N LYS A 133 -10.64 9.01 14.38
CA LYS A 133 -12.06 9.13 13.99
C LYS A 133 -12.41 10.41 13.21
N ARG A 134 -11.44 11.09 12.64
CA ARG A 134 -11.68 12.21 11.72
C ARG A 134 -12.27 11.70 10.41
N LYS A 135 -13.10 12.50 9.76
CA LYS A 135 -13.70 12.14 8.48
C LYS A 135 -12.60 11.97 7.43
N THR A 136 -12.58 10.84 6.77
CA THR A 136 -11.53 10.47 5.83
C THR A 136 -12.13 9.86 4.58
N LEU A 137 -11.77 10.37 3.42
CA LEU A 137 -12.01 9.76 2.13
C LEU A 137 -10.71 9.17 1.61
N ALA A 138 -10.68 7.86 1.41
CA ALA A 138 -9.52 7.16 0.87
C ALA A 138 -9.80 6.62 -0.54
N LEU A 139 -9.02 7.07 -1.52
CA LEU A 139 -9.11 6.68 -2.92
C LEU A 139 -7.91 5.81 -3.29
N TYR A 140 -8.19 4.68 -3.94
CA TYR A 140 -7.19 3.67 -4.27
C TYR A 140 -7.08 3.43 -5.77
N ILE A 141 -5.84 3.30 -6.24
CA ILE A 141 -5.52 2.66 -7.51
C ILE A 141 -5.02 1.24 -7.17
N SER A 142 -5.76 0.22 -7.63
CA SER A 142 -5.47 -1.18 -7.34
C SER A 142 -4.56 -1.79 -8.40
N ASP A 143 -3.46 -2.38 -7.93
CA ASP A 143 -2.52 -3.20 -8.70
C ASP A 143 -2.40 -4.63 -8.15
N VAL A 144 -3.33 -5.02 -7.28
CA VAL A 144 -3.32 -6.32 -6.60
C VAL A 144 -4.49 -7.21 -7.05
N PRO A 145 -4.34 -8.56 -6.94
CA PRO A 145 -5.41 -9.50 -7.22
C PRO A 145 -6.67 -9.21 -6.40
N GLU A 146 -7.83 -9.43 -7.02
CA GLU A 146 -9.14 -9.30 -6.37
C GLU A 146 -9.43 -7.92 -5.77
N ASP A 147 -8.60 -6.92 -6.07
CA ASP A 147 -8.74 -5.54 -5.59
C ASP A 147 -8.89 -5.43 -4.06
N LYS A 148 -8.27 -6.34 -3.30
CA LYS A 148 -8.39 -6.38 -1.83
C LYS A 148 -7.71 -5.18 -1.18
N LEU A 149 -8.49 -4.28 -0.59
CA LEU A 149 -8.00 -3.09 0.12
C LEU A 149 -7.03 -3.43 1.26
N SER A 150 -7.20 -4.60 1.91
CA SER A 150 -6.30 -5.08 2.96
C SER A 150 -4.90 -5.49 2.46
N VAL A 151 -4.74 -5.62 1.12
CA VAL A 151 -3.47 -5.93 0.46
C VAL A 151 -2.80 -4.68 -0.09
N ILE A 152 -3.58 -3.75 -0.68
CA ILE A 152 -3.04 -2.49 -1.24
C ILE A 152 -2.32 -1.70 -0.14
N ALA A 153 -1.04 -1.40 -0.34
CA ALA A 153 -0.16 -0.75 0.65
C ALA A 153 -0.18 -1.42 2.04
N SER A 154 -0.49 -2.72 2.12
CA SER A 154 -0.71 -3.50 3.36
C SER A 154 -1.91 -3.02 4.19
N GLY A 155 -2.93 -2.46 3.55
CA GLY A 155 -4.22 -2.12 4.14
C GLY A 155 -4.18 -1.13 5.30
N PRO A 156 -3.63 0.08 5.14
CA PRO A 156 -3.43 0.99 6.27
C PRO A 156 -4.73 1.51 6.89
N LEU A 157 -5.83 1.53 6.13
CA LEU A 157 -7.10 2.17 6.50
C LEU A 157 -8.31 1.22 6.52
N VAL A 158 -8.07 -0.06 6.40
CA VAL A 158 -9.14 -1.08 6.46
C VAL A 158 -8.83 -2.09 7.54
N LYS A 159 -9.89 -2.61 8.18
CA LYS A 159 -9.73 -3.69 9.14
C LYS A 159 -9.10 -4.90 8.46
N ASP A 160 -8.10 -5.47 9.11
CA ASP A 160 -7.44 -6.66 8.59
C ASP A 160 -8.21 -7.91 9.03
N ASP A 161 -8.90 -8.53 8.09
CA ASP A 161 -9.66 -9.77 8.33
C ASP A 161 -8.82 -11.03 8.09
N ASN A 162 -7.60 -10.89 7.55
CA ASN A 162 -6.68 -11.97 7.24
C ASN A 162 -5.52 -12.05 8.26
N ILE A 163 -5.86 -12.31 9.52
CA ILE A 163 -4.85 -12.47 10.56
C ILE A 163 -4.36 -13.92 10.52
N ILE A 164 -3.11 -14.10 10.12
CA ILE A 164 -2.43 -15.40 10.22
C ILE A 164 -1.98 -15.59 11.68
N SER A 165 -2.28 -16.78 12.25
CA SER A 165 -1.82 -17.13 13.59
C SER A 165 -0.30 -17.08 13.69
N ASP A 166 0.22 -16.72 14.86
CA ASP A 166 1.67 -16.77 15.14
C ASP A 166 2.22 -18.20 15.03
N ASP A 167 1.36 -19.20 15.21
CA ASP A 167 1.73 -20.62 15.07
C ASP A 167 2.13 -21.01 13.63
N ALA A 168 1.77 -20.22 12.64
CA ALA A 168 2.19 -20.43 11.26
C ALA A 168 3.68 -20.14 11.02
N TYR A 169 4.34 -19.46 11.96
CA TYR A 169 5.75 -19.10 11.83
C TYR A 169 6.65 -20.06 12.64
N ASP A 170 7.92 -20.10 12.26
CA ASP A 170 8.93 -20.84 13.01
C ASP A 170 9.30 -20.15 14.35
N ASP A 171 10.09 -20.82 15.16
CA ASP A 171 10.44 -20.34 16.51
C ASP A 171 11.24 -19.03 16.47
N PHE A 172 12.05 -18.81 15.42
CA PHE A 172 12.80 -17.57 15.25
C PHE A 172 11.89 -16.35 15.09
N ILE A 173 10.86 -16.47 14.29
CA ILE A 173 9.86 -15.41 14.10
C ILE A 173 8.96 -15.27 15.34
N LYS A 174 8.52 -16.39 15.93
CA LYS A 174 7.69 -16.37 17.13
C LYS A 174 8.37 -15.66 18.30
N GLU A 175 9.65 -15.95 18.54
CA GLU A 175 10.42 -15.30 19.61
C GLU A 175 10.45 -13.76 19.44
N LYS A 176 10.55 -13.29 18.20
CA LYS A 176 10.48 -11.86 17.93
C LYS A 176 9.09 -11.29 18.19
N LEU A 177 8.04 -11.95 17.71
CA LEU A 177 6.65 -11.50 17.91
C LEU A 177 6.28 -11.42 19.40
N LEU A 178 6.80 -12.32 20.24
CA LEU A 178 6.59 -12.28 21.68
C LEU A 178 7.27 -11.07 22.35
N LYS A 179 8.37 -10.57 21.81
CA LYS A 179 9.12 -9.42 22.36
C LYS A 179 8.54 -8.06 21.94
N ILE A 180 7.80 -8.05 20.84
CA ILE A 180 7.18 -6.83 20.32
C ILE A 180 5.85 -6.61 21.07
N LYS A 181 5.63 -5.40 21.59
CA LYS A 181 4.27 -4.96 21.88
C LYS A 181 3.54 -4.87 20.57
N THR A 182 2.92 -5.97 20.14
CA THR A 182 2.10 -6.01 18.93
C THR A 182 1.08 -4.89 19.03
N SER A 183 1.15 -3.96 18.11
CA SER A 183 0.16 -2.89 18.04
C SER A 183 -1.20 -3.53 17.77
N ILE A 184 -2.13 -3.27 18.68
CA ILE A 184 -3.47 -3.83 18.72
C ILE A 184 -4.20 -3.45 17.44
N CYS A 185 -4.94 -4.40 16.85
CA CYS A 185 -5.87 -4.10 15.77
C CYS A 185 -6.85 -3.00 16.23
N PRO A 186 -7.04 -1.91 15.48
CA PRO A 186 -7.91 -0.84 15.91
C PRO A 186 -9.35 -1.34 16.11
N PRO A 187 -10.06 -0.88 17.14
CA PRO A 187 -11.47 -1.14 17.30
C PRO A 187 -12.28 -0.64 16.09
N ASP A 188 -13.40 -1.28 15.78
CA ASP A 188 -14.28 -0.95 14.65
C ASP A 188 -14.67 0.53 14.58
N ASP A 189 -14.75 1.18 15.72
CA ASP A 189 -15.13 2.59 15.83
C ASP A 189 -14.14 3.55 15.12
N PHE A 190 -12.88 3.14 14.95
CA PHE A 190 -11.89 3.94 14.22
C PHE A 190 -12.12 3.94 12.71
N PHE A 191 -12.85 2.95 12.18
CA PHE A 191 -13.13 2.85 10.74
C PHE A 191 -14.45 3.49 10.32
N LYS A 192 -15.35 3.83 11.26
CA LYS A 192 -16.69 4.32 10.94
C LYS A 192 -16.76 5.59 10.10
N LYS A 193 -15.73 6.43 10.16
CA LYS A 193 -15.65 7.69 9.41
C LYS A 193 -14.66 7.63 8.25
N ILE A 194 -14.18 6.44 7.89
CA ILE A 194 -13.29 6.22 6.76
C ILE A 194 -14.11 5.61 5.62
N GLU A 195 -14.21 6.36 4.53
CA GLU A 195 -14.81 5.90 3.28
C GLU A 195 -13.70 5.47 2.32
N ASN A 196 -13.74 4.21 1.87
CA ASN A 196 -12.72 3.65 0.99
C ASN A 196 -13.30 3.37 -0.39
N HIS A 197 -12.68 3.91 -1.46
CA HIS A 197 -13.10 3.72 -2.84
C HIS A 197 -11.94 3.36 -3.76
N ILE A 198 -12.09 2.31 -4.55
CA ILE A 198 -11.17 1.98 -5.63
C ILE A 198 -11.60 2.76 -6.87
N VAL A 199 -10.76 3.70 -7.32
CA VAL A 199 -11.05 4.59 -8.45
C VAL A 199 -10.47 4.09 -9.77
N ALA A 200 -9.42 3.25 -9.71
CA ALA A 200 -8.85 2.61 -10.89
C ALA A 200 -8.27 1.23 -10.53
N LYS A 201 -8.30 0.33 -11.53
CA LYS A 201 -7.87 -1.07 -11.42
C LYS A 201 -7.03 -1.46 -12.64
N ILE A 202 -6.25 -2.53 -12.53
CA ILE A 202 -5.52 -3.13 -13.66
C ILE A 202 -6.48 -3.41 -14.83
N GLU A 203 -7.70 -3.86 -14.53
CA GLU A 203 -8.73 -4.12 -15.52
C GLU A 203 -9.06 -2.89 -16.38
N ASN A 204 -9.10 -1.68 -15.81
CA ASN A 204 -9.33 -0.45 -16.56
C ASN A 204 -8.18 -0.19 -17.55
N ALA A 205 -6.93 -0.40 -17.13
CA ALA A 205 -5.76 -0.26 -17.99
C ALA A 205 -5.79 -1.29 -19.13
N LYS A 206 -6.08 -2.57 -18.83
CA LYS A 206 -6.20 -3.64 -19.83
C LYS A 206 -7.24 -3.31 -20.90
N ARG A 207 -8.44 -2.89 -20.50
CA ARG A 207 -9.51 -2.51 -21.44
C ARG A 207 -9.15 -1.31 -22.29
N SER A 208 -8.45 -0.32 -21.71
CA SER A 208 -7.98 0.83 -22.47
C SER A 208 -6.92 0.45 -23.50
N CYS A 209 -5.97 -0.42 -23.10
CA CYS A 209 -4.97 -0.94 -24.03
C CYS A 209 -5.60 -1.75 -25.18
N GLU A 210 -6.56 -2.63 -24.86
CA GLU A 210 -7.31 -3.40 -25.87
C GLU A 210 -8.00 -2.48 -26.87
N LYS A 211 -8.77 -1.50 -26.37
CA LYS A 211 -9.49 -0.55 -27.21
C LYS A 211 -8.55 0.23 -28.14
N GLU A 212 -7.42 0.71 -27.60
CA GLU A 212 -6.44 1.44 -28.38
C GLU A 212 -5.78 0.55 -29.45
N SER A 213 -5.39 -0.66 -29.08
CA SER A 213 -4.79 -1.63 -30.00
C SER A 213 -5.73 -1.96 -31.16
N ILE A 214 -7.02 -2.18 -30.89
CA ILE A 214 -8.03 -2.41 -31.93
C ILE A 214 -8.15 -1.18 -32.83
N SER A 215 -8.13 0.04 -32.29
CA SER A 215 -8.21 1.28 -33.09
C SER A 215 -7.03 1.46 -34.02
N LEU A 216 -5.87 0.94 -33.66
CA LEU A 216 -4.64 0.91 -34.43
C LEU A 216 -4.56 -0.27 -35.42
N GLY A 217 -5.60 -1.11 -35.49
CA GLY A 217 -5.71 -2.24 -36.44
C GLY A 217 -5.05 -3.54 -35.97
N TYR A 218 -4.65 -3.63 -34.68
CA TYR A 218 -4.10 -4.87 -34.12
C TYR A 218 -5.19 -5.85 -33.73
N LYS A 219 -4.94 -7.13 -33.91
CA LYS A 219 -5.73 -8.19 -33.30
C LYS A 219 -5.29 -8.34 -31.84
N THR A 220 -6.24 -8.28 -30.91
CA THR A 220 -5.97 -8.33 -29.49
C THR A 220 -6.45 -9.63 -28.88
N PHE A 221 -5.70 -10.15 -27.92
CA PHE A 221 -6.05 -11.29 -27.10
C PHE A 221 -6.10 -10.84 -25.63
N TYR A 222 -7.27 -10.94 -25.04
CA TYR A 222 -7.50 -10.52 -23.68
C TYR A 222 -7.37 -11.69 -22.72
N HIS A 223 -6.41 -11.62 -21.81
CA HIS A 223 -6.25 -12.64 -20.77
C HIS A 223 -7.03 -12.24 -19.51
N GLU A 224 -8.11 -12.96 -19.21
CA GLU A 224 -9.02 -12.62 -18.12
C GLU A 224 -8.45 -12.96 -16.74
N LYS A 225 -7.66 -14.04 -16.65
CA LYS A 225 -7.13 -14.52 -15.38
C LYS A 225 -5.96 -13.67 -14.90
N PHE A 226 -5.87 -13.49 -13.58
CA PHE A 226 -4.64 -12.99 -12.97
C PHE A 226 -3.55 -14.05 -13.11
N ILE A 227 -2.35 -13.63 -13.53
CA ILE A 227 -1.24 -14.54 -13.79
C ILE A 227 -0.26 -14.42 -12.63
N GLU A 228 -0.09 -15.50 -11.90
CA GLU A 228 0.86 -15.65 -10.79
C GLU A 228 1.68 -16.92 -10.98
N GLY A 229 2.92 -16.93 -10.51
CA GLY A 229 3.75 -18.14 -10.49
C GLY A 229 5.23 -17.87 -10.76
N ASP A 230 6.00 -18.95 -10.88
CA ASP A 230 7.41 -18.87 -11.24
C ASP A 230 7.59 -18.33 -12.67
N VAL A 231 8.57 -17.46 -12.86
CA VAL A 231 8.85 -16.81 -14.15
C VAL A 231 9.10 -17.83 -15.28
N LYS A 232 9.70 -18.99 -14.96
CA LYS A 232 9.96 -20.06 -15.94
C LYS A 232 8.67 -20.70 -16.42
N ASP A 233 7.75 -20.98 -15.51
CA ASP A 233 6.45 -21.56 -15.85
C ASP A 233 5.61 -20.59 -16.67
N LEU A 234 5.65 -19.31 -16.30
CA LEU A 234 4.98 -18.24 -17.05
C LEU A 234 5.57 -18.05 -18.45
N SER A 235 6.88 -18.18 -18.61
CA SER A 235 7.54 -18.11 -19.92
C SER A 235 7.04 -19.22 -20.85
N ASN A 236 6.94 -20.44 -20.35
CA ASN A 236 6.41 -21.57 -21.13
C ASN A 236 4.94 -21.35 -21.50
N TYR A 237 4.12 -20.92 -20.54
CA TYR A 237 2.72 -20.62 -20.76
C TYR A 237 2.52 -19.56 -21.88
N PHE A 238 3.29 -18.47 -21.84
CA PHE A 238 3.19 -17.43 -22.86
C PHE A 238 3.70 -17.88 -24.21
N SER A 239 4.74 -18.73 -24.30
CA SER A 239 5.19 -19.30 -25.55
C SER A 239 4.09 -20.16 -26.20
N GLU A 240 3.47 -21.05 -25.42
CA GLU A 240 2.36 -21.87 -25.91
C GLU A 240 1.15 -21.04 -26.32
N PHE A 241 0.84 -19.98 -25.57
CA PHE A 241 -0.24 -19.06 -25.89
C PHE A 241 0.02 -18.34 -27.21
N LEU A 242 1.22 -17.79 -27.43
CA LEU A 242 1.60 -17.12 -28.66
C LEU A 242 1.53 -18.06 -29.87
N ASP A 243 2.03 -19.28 -29.75
CA ASP A 243 1.94 -20.30 -30.80
C ASP A 243 0.48 -20.63 -31.17
N SER A 244 -0.46 -20.46 -30.23
CA SER A 244 -1.89 -20.65 -30.47
C SER A 244 -2.55 -19.46 -31.19
N CYS A 245 -1.95 -18.27 -31.11
CA CYS A 245 -2.48 -17.04 -31.71
C CYS A 245 -2.20 -16.92 -33.22
N ASP A 246 -1.17 -17.62 -33.71
CA ASP A 246 -0.77 -17.57 -35.13
C ASP A 246 -1.59 -18.52 -36.03
N LYS A 247 -2.61 -19.16 -35.50
CA LYS A 247 -3.57 -20.02 -36.20
C LYS A 247 -4.95 -19.34 -36.28
#